data_8f9e0cef76bfd40bfeab07eb6d2edc40
#
_entry.id   8f9e0cef76bfd40bfeab07eb6d2edc40
#
_cell.length_a   1.000
_cell.length_b   1.000
_cell.length_c   1.000
_cell.angle_alpha   90.00
_cell.angle_beta   90.00
_cell.angle_gamma   90.00
#
_symmetry.space_group_name_H-M   'P 1'
#
loop_
_entity.id
_entity.type
_entity.pdbx_description
1 polymer ?
#
loop_
_entity_poly.entity_id
_entity_poly.type
_entity_poly.pdbx_seq_one_letter_code
_entity_poly.pdbx_strand_id
1 'polypeptide(L)'
;MYKRQHVTQAWRQPGSSFKPFIYSAALEKGFTPMTVVNDAPLFFDASVTGGQPWEPKNYDGTFEGPMTLRKGLAKSKNMISIRVLQAVGAQNAQDWIAQFGFDAEKHPPYLTMALGAGSVTPMQMAAGYSVFANGGYRVNPFLITKVTDQMGKVLSEFTPPVLDESNRTIDARNAFVMTSLLQEVTRSGTAARAQATLKRPDIYGKTGTTNDSMDAWFAGYHPTLTAVTWIGYDTPRKLGDRETGGGLSLPVWISYMQHALQNVPIAEPVPPAGLSHENGDWTYTEFSKGGGVSSLGLEARSSSGAISNNEQLPANDEKKKILDLFKN
;
A
#
# COMPACT_ATOMS: atom_id res chain seq x y z
N MET A 1 -23.98 -11.97 24.93
CA MET A 1 -23.38 -12.21 23.61
C MET A 1 -22.60 -10.96 23.21
N TYR A 2 -21.28 -10.96 23.37
CA TYR A 2 -20.44 -9.84 22.96
C TYR A 2 -20.41 -9.81 21.43
N LYS A 3 -21.02 -8.77 20.83
CA LYS A 3 -20.90 -8.55 19.40
C LYS A 3 -19.49 -8.00 19.13
N ARG A 4 -18.68 -8.75 18.38
CA ARG A 4 -17.34 -8.32 17.96
C ARG A 4 -17.48 -7.10 17.04
N GLN A 5 -16.73 -6.04 17.35
CA GLN A 5 -16.65 -4.83 16.51
C GLN A 5 -15.62 -5.07 15.39
N HIS A 6 -16.06 -5.53 14.23
CA HIS A 6 -15.16 -5.86 13.11
C HIS A 6 -14.26 -4.69 12.69
N VAL A 7 -14.78 -3.48 12.72
CA VAL A 7 -14.04 -2.28 12.30
C VAL A 7 -12.77 -2.05 13.10
N THR A 8 -12.80 -2.33 14.41
CA THR A 8 -11.68 -2.07 15.34
C THR A 8 -11.03 -3.33 15.91
N GLN A 9 -11.63 -4.50 15.72
CA GLN A 9 -11.19 -5.74 16.39
C GLN A 9 -10.93 -6.91 15.43
N ALA A 10 -11.31 -6.82 14.15
CA ALA A 10 -10.99 -7.84 13.17
C ALA A 10 -9.58 -7.62 12.63
N TRP A 11 -8.61 -8.30 13.21
CA TRP A 11 -7.24 -8.35 12.72
C TRP A 11 -7.15 -9.31 11.55
N ARG A 12 -6.88 -8.79 10.36
CA ARG A 12 -6.90 -9.54 9.11
C ARG A 12 -5.74 -9.13 8.22
N GLN A 13 -5.27 -10.05 7.38
CA GLN A 13 -4.26 -9.73 6.40
C GLN A 13 -4.84 -8.81 5.31
N PRO A 14 -4.24 -7.64 5.05
CA PRO A 14 -4.72 -6.72 4.03
C PRO A 14 -4.39 -7.17 2.59
N GLY A 15 -3.47 -8.12 2.43
CA GLY A 15 -2.99 -8.54 1.13
C GLY A 15 -2.47 -7.35 0.31
N SER A 16 -2.68 -7.36 -0.99
CA SER A 16 -2.18 -6.32 -1.91
C SER A 16 -2.69 -4.90 -1.65
N SER A 17 -3.71 -4.71 -0.79
CA SER A 17 -4.11 -3.35 -0.39
C SER A 17 -3.08 -2.67 0.52
N PHE A 18 -2.08 -3.41 1.02
CA PHE A 18 -0.96 -2.87 1.79
C PHE A 18 0.19 -2.32 0.92
N LYS A 19 0.28 -2.73 -0.33
CA LYS A 19 1.37 -2.32 -1.26
C LYS A 19 1.61 -0.81 -1.33
N PRO A 20 0.60 0.08 -1.32
CA PRO A 20 0.84 1.51 -1.39
C PRO A 20 1.78 2.06 -0.32
N PHE A 21 1.78 1.50 0.89
CA PHE A 21 2.67 1.93 1.96
C PHE A 21 4.14 1.56 1.68
N ILE A 22 4.38 0.42 1.03
CA ILE A 22 5.73 -0.01 0.59
C ILE A 22 6.22 0.87 -0.57
N TYR A 23 5.33 1.20 -1.52
CA TYR A 23 5.66 2.08 -2.64
C TYR A 23 5.91 3.52 -2.15
N SER A 24 5.16 3.99 -1.16
CA SER A 24 5.40 5.27 -0.49
C SER A 24 6.81 5.33 0.12
N ALA A 25 7.25 4.28 0.83
CA ALA A 25 8.62 4.18 1.34
C ALA A 25 9.66 4.21 0.22
N ALA A 26 9.37 3.60 -0.93
CA ALA A 26 10.27 3.57 -2.07
C ALA A 26 10.45 4.96 -2.70
N LEU A 27 9.42 5.80 -2.77
CA LEU A 27 9.52 7.16 -3.27
C LEU A 27 10.56 7.98 -2.49
N GLU A 28 10.65 7.80 -1.16
CA GLU A 28 11.65 8.46 -0.31
C GLU A 28 13.07 7.94 -0.54
N LYS A 29 13.22 6.80 -1.21
CA LYS A 29 14.51 6.19 -1.58
C LYS A 29 14.90 6.47 -3.03
N GLY A 30 14.26 7.44 -3.69
CA GLY A 30 14.59 7.84 -5.05
C GLY A 30 13.89 7.02 -6.14
N PHE A 31 12.97 6.14 -5.78
CA PHE A 31 12.10 5.52 -6.78
C PHE A 31 11.13 6.55 -7.34
N THR A 32 10.82 6.40 -8.61
CA THR A 32 9.83 7.24 -9.30
C THR A 32 8.74 6.37 -9.92
N PRO A 33 7.58 6.92 -10.28
CA PRO A 33 6.57 6.16 -11.02
C PRO A 33 7.09 5.52 -12.31
N MET A 34 8.16 6.09 -12.90
CA MET A 34 8.80 5.63 -14.13
C MET A 34 9.93 4.62 -13.90
N THR A 35 10.38 4.40 -12.67
CA THR A 35 11.36 3.35 -12.35
C THR A 35 10.94 2.01 -12.96
N VAL A 36 11.80 1.41 -13.77
CA VAL A 36 11.52 0.13 -14.43
C VAL A 36 11.92 -1.02 -13.51
N VAL A 37 10.97 -1.87 -13.17
CA VAL A 37 11.20 -3.04 -12.31
C VAL A 37 10.82 -4.31 -13.06
N ASN A 38 11.65 -5.34 -12.94
CA ASN A 38 11.47 -6.59 -13.67
C ASN A 38 10.41 -7.48 -12.98
N ASP A 39 9.30 -7.76 -13.66
CA ASP A 39 8.32 -8.77 -13.27
C ASP A 39 8.78 -10.15 -13.77
N ALA A 40 9.77 -10.73 -13.07
CA ALA A 40 10.35 -12.03 -13.37
C ALA A 40 10.37 -12.91 -12.10
N PRO A 41 10.43 -14.24 -12.23
CA PRO A 41 10.46 -15.14 -11.09
C PRO A 41 11.50 -14.76 -10.03
N LEU A 42 11.16 -14.98 -8.78
CA LEU A 42 12.03 -14.85 -7.61
C LEU A 42 12.07 -16.18 -6.88
N PHE A 43 13.23 -16.51 -6.36
CA PHE A 43 13.43 -17.68 -5.50
C PHE A 43 14.29 -17.27 -4.31
N PHE A 44 13.86 -17.63 -3.13
CA PHE A 44 14.59 -17.42 -1.89
C PHE A 44 14.79 -18.76 -1.21
N ASP A 45 16.03 -19.16 -1.01
CA ASP A 45 16.32 -20.40 -0.33
C ASP A 45 16.06 -20.31 1.21
N ALA A 46 16.09 -21.45 1.88
CA ALA A 46 15.81 -21.53 3.31
C ALA A 46 16.80 -20.73 4.16
N SER A 47 18.01 -20.45 3.67
CA SER A 47 19.01 -19.65 4.39
C SER A 47 18.65 -18.17 4.46
N VAL A 48 17.90 -17.69 3.46
CA VAL A 48 17.39 -16.31 3.39
C VAL A 48 16.09 -16.15 4.18
N THR A 49 15.21 -17.14 4.09
CA THR A 49 13.88 -17.09 4.72
C THR A 49 13.88 -17.53 6.19
N GLY A 50 14.95 -18.19 6.63
CA GLY A 50 15.05 -18.74 7.97
C GLY A 50 14.21 -20.02 8.21
N GLY A 51 13.63 -20.61 7.16
CA GLY A 51 12.74 -21.75 7.29
C GLY A 51 12.62 -22.58 6.02
N GLN A 52 11.57 -22.41 5.25
CA GLN A 52 11.34 -23.11 4.00
C GLN A 52 11.72 -22.25 2.80
N PRO A 53 12.19 -22.81 1.69
CA PRO A 53 12.36 -22.08 0.44
C PRO A 53 11.05 -21.38 0.04
N TRP A 54 11.17 -20.18 -0.51
CA TRP A 54 10.01 -19.39 -0.92
C TRP A 54 10.10 -18.98 -2.38
N GLU A 55 9.11 -19.40 -3.14
CA GLU A 55 8.93 -19.05 -4.54
C GLU A 55 7.61 -18.30 -4.73
N PRO A 56 7.62 -16.95 -4.58
CA PRO A 56 6.42 -16.16 -4.76
C PRO A 56 5.93 -16.19 -6.19
N LYS A 57 4.60 -16.06 -6.37
CA LYS A 57 3.97 -16.00 -7.70
C LYS A 57 3.10 -14.76 -7.80
N ASN A 58 2.92 -14.27 -9.03
CA ASN A 58 1.86 -13.32 -9.32
C ASN A 58 0.50 -14.01 -9.18
N TYR A 59 -0.55 -13.26 -8.88
CA TYR A 59 -1.90 -13.82 -8.71
C TYR A 59 -2.40 -14.52 -9.98
N ASP A 60 -2.07 -13.95 -11.15
CA ASP A 60 -2.40 -14.49 -12.47
C ASP A 60 -1.45 -15.62 -12.93
N GLY A 61 -0.43 -15.95 -12.15
CA GLY A 61 0.58 -16.95 -12.46
C GLY A 61 1.54 -16.57 -13.58
N THR A 62 1.45 -15.35 -14.12
CA THR A 62 2.24 -14.90 -15.29
C THR A 62 3.26 -13.85 -14.91
N PHE A 63 4.34 -13.77 -15.71
CA PHE A 63 5.38 -12.76 -15.60
C PHE A 63 5.42 -11.95 -16.89
N GLU A 64 5.43 -10.62 -16.77
CA GLU A 64 5.35 -9.71 -17.93
C GLU A 64 6.69 -9.01 -18.24
N GLY A 65 7.76 -9.34 -17.48
CA GLY A 65 9.07 -8.71 -17.67
C GLY A 65 9.12 -7.26 -17.17
N PRO A 66 10.03 -6.45 -17.74
CA PRO A 66 10.23 -5.07 -17.30
C PRO A 66 8.98 -4.20 -17.47
N MET A 67 8.60 -3.50 -16.41
CA MET A 67 7.52 -2.52 -16.45
C MET A 67 7.76 -1.40 -15.45
N THR A 68 7.11 -0.26 -15.65
CA THR A 68 7.22 0.87 -14.73
C THR A 68 6.58 0.55 -13.37
N LEU A 69 7.06 1.20 -12.32
CA LEU A 69 6.52 1.10 -10.97
C LEU A 69 5.01 1.39 -10.95
N ARG A 70 4.57 2.41 -11.71
CA ARG A 70 3.15 2.75 -11.93
C ARG A 70 2.35 1.54 -12.43
N LYS A 71 2.80 0.92 -13.50
CA LYS A 71 2.12 -0.25 -14.10
C LYS A 71 2.14 -1.44 -13.17
N GLY A 72 3.25 -1.65 -12.44
CA GLY A 72 3.40 -2.71 -11.44
C GLY A 72 2.37 -2.60 -10.31
N LEU A 73 2.15 -1.39 -9.79
CA LEU A 73 1.12 -1.14 -8.77
C LEU A 73 -0.30 -1.29 -9.35
N ALA A 74 -0.55 -0.72 -10.53
CA ALA A 74 -1.85 -0.79 -11.19
C ALA A 74 -2.30 -2.23 -11.45
N LYS A 75 -1.40 -3.08 -11.93
CA LYS A 75 -1.61 -4.51 -12.14
C LYS A 75 -1.43 -5.35 -10.88
N SER A 76 -0.99 -4.75 -9.78
CA SER A 76 -0.77 -5.44 -8.50
C SER A 76 0.25 -6.58 -8.57
N LYS A 77 1.31 -6.45 -9.38
CA LYS A 77 2.33 -7.48 -9.54
C LYS A 77 3.12 -7.73 -8.26
N ASN A 78 3.20 -8.99 -7.85
CA ASN A 78 3.85 -9.38 -6.61
C ASN A 78 5.38 -9.26 -6.72
N MET A 79 5.97 -9.71 -7.84
CA MET A 79 7.42 -9.67 -8.04
C MET A 79 7.96 -8.25 -7.99
N ILE A 80 7.22 -7.30 -8.56
CA ILE A 80 7.56 -5.87 -8.49
C ILE A 80 7.60 -5.41 -7.02
N SER A 81 6.55 -5.70 -6.25
CA SER A 81 6.44 -5.26 -4.86
C SER A 81 7.51 -5.87 -3.96
N ILE A 82 7.87 -7.15 -4.17
CA ILE A 82 8.94 -7.81 -3.42
C ILE A 82 10.30 -7.19 -3.73
N ARG A 83 10.63 -6.97 -5.02
CA ARG A 83 11.88 -6.30 -5.40
C ARG A 83 11.98 -4.89 -4.83
N VAL A 84 10.89 -4.14 -4.87
CA VAL A 84 10.81 -2.80 -4.27
C VAL A 84 11.10 -2.87 -2.76
N LEU A 85 10.46 -3.80 -2.03
CA LEU A 85 10.71 -3.96 -0.60
C LEU A 85 12.17 -4.38 -0.31
N GLN A 86 12.74 -5.27 -1.12
CA GLN A 86 14.17 -5.64 -0.98
C GLN A 86 15.07 -4.41 -1.11
N ALA A 87 14.83 -3.54 -2.08
CA ALA A 87 15.63 -2.36 -2.32
C ALA A 87 15.42 -1.28 -1.25
N VAL A 88 14.21 -1.14 -0.72
CA VAL A 88 13.91 -0.24 0.43
C VAL A 88 14.56 -0.75 1.71
N GLY A 89 14.63 -2.07 1.87
CA GLY A 89 14.98 -2.75 3.11
C GLY A 89 13.76 -2.98 4.01
N ALA A 90 13.56 -4.22 4.46
CA ALA A 90 12.36 -4.60 5.20
C ALA A 90 12.20 -3.82 6.52
N GLN A 91 13.31 -3.57 7.26
CA GLN A 91 13.28 -2.76 8.48
C GLN A 91 12.91 -1.30 8.20
N ASN A 92 13.51 -0.68 7.17
CA ASN A 92 13.15 0.69 6.78
C ASN A 92 11.68 0.81 6.41
N ALA A 93 11.13 -0.20 5.74
CA ALA A 93 9.72 -0.23 5.39
C ALA A 93 8.83 -0.40 6.63
N GLN A 94 9.23 -1.21 7.62
CA GLN A 94 8.52 -1.35 8.88
C GLN A 94 8.50 -0.01 9.65
N ASP A 95 9.63 0.67 9.74
CA ASP A 95 9.73 1.98 10.40
C ASP A 95 8.86 3.02 9.67
N TRP A 96 8.82 2.96 8.33
CA TRP A 96 7.98 3.83 7.51
C TRP A 96 6.49 3.63 7.74
N ILE A 97 6.01 2.39 7.74
CA ILE A 97 4.59 2.11 7.92
C ILE A 97 4.09 2.45 9.33
N ALA A 98 4.97 2.43 10.34
CA ALA A 98 4.63 2.84 11.70
C ALA A 98 4.16 4.31 11.76
N GLN A 99 4.66 5.17 10.87
CA GLN A 99 4.24 6.57 10.77
C GLN A 99 2.75 6.68 10.38
N PHE A 100 2.23 5.74 9.59
CA PHE A 100 0.81 5.67 9.23
C PHE A 100 -0.09 5.13 10.35
N GLY A 101 0.50 4.67 11.46
CA GLY A 101 -0.22 4.11 12.61
C GLY A 101 -0.39 2.60 12.58
N PHE A 102 0.35 1.90 11.72
CA PHE A 102 0.40 0.45 11.76
C PHE A 102 1.31 -0.01 12.91
N ASP A 103 0.89 -1.08 13.55
CA ASP A 103 1.63 -1.69 14.65
C ASP A 103 2.81 -2.51 14.08
N ALA A 104 4.03 -2.12 14.43
CA ALA A 104 5.25 -2.78 13.96
C ALA A 104 5.29 -4.27 14.33
N GLU A 105 4.77 -4.66 15.51
CA GLU A 105 4.73 -6.05 15.94
C GLU A 105 3.80 -6.91 15.06
N LYS A 106 2.79 -6.30 14.44
CA LYS A 106 1.87 -6.95 13.49
C LYS A 106 2.42 -7.04 12.08
N HIS A 107 3.53 -6.36 11.82
CA HIS A 107 4.19 -6.27 10.52
C HIS A 107 5.68 -6.57 10.62
N PRO A 108 6.07 -7.81 10.94
CA PRO A 108 7.49 -8.15 11.06
C PRO A 108 8.24 -7.85 9.74
N PRO A 109 9.53 -7.44 9.82
CA PRO A 109 10.28 -6.94 8.67
C PRO A 109 10.78 -8.08 7.76
N TYR A 110 9.83 -8.85 7.22
CA TYR A 110 10.07 -9.90 6.25
C TYR A 110 9.63 -9.48 4.85
N LEU A 111 10.18 -10.12 3.82
CA LEU A 111 9.82 -9.85 2.43
C LEU A 111 8.33 -10.07 2.12
N THR A 112 7.66 -10.93 2.88
CA THR A 112 6.22 -11.16 2.77
C THR A 112 5.38 -9.93 3.14
N MET A 113 5.95 -8.94 3.84
CA MET A 113 5.31 -7.66 4.11
C MET A 113 4.94 -6.91 2.81
N ALA A 114 5.74 -7.09 1.73
CA ALA A 114 5.43 -6.54 0.40
C ALA A 114 4.08 -7.02 -0.15
N LEU A 115 3.59 -8.16 0.34
CA LEU A 115 2.33 -8.76 -0.09
C LEU A 115 1.20 -8.58 0.95
N GLY A 116 1.46 -7.84 2.03
CA GLY A 116 0.50 -7.60 3.09
C GLY A 116 0.24 -8.83 3.97
N ALA A 117 1.29 -9.57 4.32
CA ALA A 117 1.18 -10.72 5.22
C ALA A 117 0.98 -10.34 6.70
N GLY A 118 1.19 -9.08 7.08
CA GLY A 118 0.88 -8.59 8.41
C GLY A 118 -0.63 -8.51 8.69
N SER A 119 -1.00 -8.07 9.88
CA SER A 119 -2.41 -7.97 10.28
C SER A 119 -2.81 -6.52 10.57
N VAL A 120 -3.96 -6.14 10.10
CA VAL A 120 -4.56 -4.80 10.28
C VAL A 120 -6.03 -4.91 10.64
N THR A 121 -6.59 -3.85 11.20
CA THR A 121 -8.05 -3.67 11.30
C THR A 121 -8.57 -2.80 10.15
N PRO A 122 -9.86 -2.90 9.77
CA PRO A 122 -10.45 -1.98 8.80
C PRO A 122 -10.26 -0.50 9.16
N MET A 123 -10.32 -0.16 10.45
CA MET A 123 -10.08 1.20 10.94
C MET A 123 -8.65 1.67 10.68
N GLN A 124 -7.64 0.82 10.94
CA GLN A 124 -6.24 1.15 10.66
C GLN A 124 -6.00 1.36 9.16
N MET A 125 -6.62 0.53 8.30
CA MET A 125 -6.54 0.72 6.86
C MET A 125 -7.17 2.05 6.42
N ALA A 126 -8.33 2.41 6.96
CA ALA A 126 -8.97 3.70 6.67
C ALA A 126 -8.10 4.88 7.14
N ALA A 127 -7.55 4.81 8.36
CA ALA A 127 -6.64 5.82 8.88
C ALA A 127 -5.36 5.95 8.03
N GLY A 128 -4.75 4.82 7.63
CA GLY A 128 -3.56 4.81 6.79
C GLY A 128 -3.81 5.42 5.40
N TYR A 129 -4.91 5.06 4.75
CA TYR A 129 -5.26 5.63 3.45
C TYR A 129 -5.67 7.11 3.53
N SER A 130 -6.20 7.56 4.68
CA SER A 130 -6.51 8.97 4.87
C SER A 130 -5.27 9.86 4.87
N VAL A 131 -4.09 9.32 5.22
CA VAL A 131 -2.82 10.05 5.12
C VAL A 131 -2.53 10.48 3.68
N PHE A 132 -2.77 9.59 2.71
CA PHE A 132 -2.65 9.95 1.29
C PHE A 132 -3.74 10.94 0.86
N ALA A 133 -4.98 10.72 1.32
CA ALA A 133 -6.14 11.52 0.93
C ALA A 133 -6.04 12.99 1.36
N ASN A 134 -5.43 13.27 2.51
CA ASN A 134 -5.35 14.61 3.09
C ASN A 134 -3.97 15.27 2.95
N GLY A 135 -3.13 14.79 2.04
CA GLY A 135 -1.85 15.41 1.72
C GLY A 135 -0.74 15.12 2.71
N GLY A 136 -0.79 14.02 3.44
CA GLY A 136 0.31 13.52 4.25
C GLY A 136 0.14 13.64 5.76
N TYR A 137 -1.02 14.05 6.25
CA TYR A 137 -1.31 14.14 7.68
C TYR A 137 -1.97 12.89 8.22
N ARG A 138 -1.48 12.37 9.32
CA ARG A 138 -2.15 11.31 10.06
C ARG A 138 -3.20 11.91 10.99
N VAL A 139 -4.43 11.40 10.87
CA VAL A 139 -5.53 11.76 11.76
C VAL A 139 -5.97 10.51 12.54
N ASN A 140 -6.21 10.67 13.82
CA ASN A 140 -6.77 9.59 14.64
C ASN A 140 -8.28 9.58 14.47
N PRO A 141 -8.87 8.47 14.00
CA PRO A 141 -10.31 8.35 13.87
C PRO A 141 -11.00 8.44 15.25
N PHE A 142 -12.09 9.16 15.30
CA PHE A 142 -12.94 9.25 16.49
C PHE A 142 -14.41 9.06 16.08
N LEU A 143 -15.21 8.55 17.00
CA LEU A 143 -16.62 8.23 16.75
C LEU A 143 -17.56 9.24 17.41
N ILE A 144 -17.20 9.70 18.62
CA ILE A 144 -18.05 10.59 19.43
C ILE A 144 -17.50 12.01 19.27
N THR A 145 -18.27 12.89 18.65
CA THR A 145 -17.91 14.30 18.46
C THR A 145 -18.35 15.18 19.63
N LYS A 146 -19.46 14.83 20.27
CA LYS A 146 -20.06 15.65 21.33
C LYS A 146 -20.88 14.79 22.26
N VAL A 147 -20.81 15.09 23.56
CA VAL A 147 -21.67 14.53 24.61
C VAL A 147 -22.39 15.66 25.29
N THR A 148 -23.72 15.58 25.40
CA THR A 148 -24.57 16.55 26.11
C THR A 148 -25.35 15.86 27.20
N ASP A 149 -25.76 16.62 28.25
CA ASP A 149 -26.74 16.15 29.18
C ASP A 149 -28.18 16.23 28.62
N GLN A 150 -29.16 15.84 29.43
CA GLN A 150 -30.58 15.84 29.04
C GLN A 150 -31.14 17.25 28.78
N MET A 151 -30.45 18.29 29.26
CA MET A 151 -30.86 19.71 29.10
C MET A 151 -30.12 20.36 27.91
N GLY A 152 -29.32 19.59 27.17
CA GLY A 152 -28.55 20.07 26.01
C GLY A 152 -27.22 20.75 26.37
N LYS A 153 -26.85 20.80 27.66
CA LYS A 153 -25.53 21.32 28.05
C LYS A 153 -24.41 20.40 27.58
N VAL A 154 -23.38 20.97 26.94
CA VAL A 154 -22.22 20.25 26.50
C VAL A 154 -21.39 19.76 27.67
N LEU A 155 -21.22 18.45 27.81
CA LEU A 155 -20.38 17.80 28.80
C LEU A 155 -18.97 17.56 28.29
N SER A 156 -18.85 17.22 27.00
CA SER A 156 -17.58 17.01 26.32
C SER A 156 -17.76 17.26 24.83
N GLU A 157 -16.75 17.85 24.18
CA GLU A 157 -16.72 18.07 22.74
C GLU A 157 -15.32 17.80 22.21
N PHE A 158 -15.22 17.05 21.11
CA PHE A 158 -13.97 16.79 20.45
C PHE A 158 -13.56 18.02 19.63
N THR A 159 -12.34 18.50 19.82
CA THR A 159 -11.74 19.54 19.00
C THR A 159 -10.76 18.89 18.04
N PRO A 160 -11.00 18.96 16.72
CA PRO A 160 -10.05 18.44 15.75
C PRO A 160 -8.67 19.10 15.92
N PRO A 161 -7.56 18.34 15.77
CA PRO A 161 -6.24 18.92 15.79
C PRO A 161 -6.05 19.90 14.62
N VAL A 162 -5.31 20.97 14.85
CA VAL A 162 -4.83 21.85 13.77
C VAL A 162 -3.78 21.09 12.98
N LEU A 163 -3.96 20.99 11.67
CA LEU A 163 -3.00 20.37 10.77
C LEU A 163 -2.06 21.44 10.24
N ASP A 164 -0.79 21.33 10.57
CA ASP A 164 0.29 22.21 10.08
C ASP A 164 1.52 21.38 9.68
N GLU A 165 2.52 22.01 9.06
CA GLU A 165 3.71 21.30 8.55
C GLU A 165 4.49 20.57 9.64
N SER A 166 4.42 21.00 10.91
CA SER A 166 5.14 20.37 12.01
C SER A 166 4.59 18.99 12.40
N ASN A 167 3.33 18.71 12.06
CA ASN A 167 2.65 17.44 12.37
C ASN A 167 2.31 16.62 11.11
N ARG A 168 2.92 16.96 9.96
CA ARG A 168 2.81 16.17 8.73
C ARG A 168 3.57 14.85 8.87
N THR A 169 2.87 13.76 8.62
CA THR A 169 3.41 12.39 8.79
C THR A 169 4.33 11.98 7.64
N ILE A 170 3.95 12.32 6.41
CA ILE A 170 4.75 12.09 5.20
C ILE A 170 4.77 13.37 4.36
N ASP A 171 5.82 13.54 3.56
CA ASP A 171 5.94 14.69 2.64
C ASP A 171 4.68 14.81 1.74
N ALA A 172 4.22 16.04 1.51
CA ALA A 172 3.10 16.32 0.62
C ALA A 172 3.32 15.76 -0.79
N ARG A 173 4.57 15.79 -1.26
CA ARG A 173 4.98 15.23 -2.57
C ARG A 173 4.76 13.72 -2.61
N ASN A 174 5.08 13.02 -1.50
CA ASN A 174 4.82 11.58 -1.37
C ASN A 174 3.33 11.27 -1.49
N ALA A 175 2.51 11.96 -0.70
CA ALA A 175 1.06 11.79 -0.72
C ALA A 175 0.48 12.05 -2.12
N PHE A 176 0.97 13.09 -2.81
CA PHE A 176 0.52 13.44 -4.17
C PHE A 176 0.93 12.38 -5.21
N VAL A 177 2.21 11.96 -5.23
CA VAL A 177 2.69 10.94 -6.17
C VAL A 177 1.99 9.62 -5.92
N MET A 178 1.80 9.23 -4.65
CA MET A 178 1.04 8.01 -4.31
C MET A 178 -0.42 8.11 -4.77
N THR A 179 -1.06 9.27 -4.62
CA THR A 179 -2.42 9.52 -5.12
C THR A 179 -2.48 9.33 -6.64
N SER A 180 -1.50 9.87 -7.37
CA SER A 180 -1.37 9.66 -8.82
C SER A 180 -1.18 8.17 -9.20
N LEU A 181 -0.39 7.41 -8.44
CA LEU A 181 -0.22 5.98 -8.64
C LEU A 181 -1.53 5.21 -8.36
N LEU A 182 -2.26 5.58 -7.31
CA LEU A 182 -3.54 4.96 -6.95
C LEU A 182 -4.67 5.33 -7.91
N GLN A 183 -4.58 6.48 -8.59
CA GLN A 183 -5.48 6.84 -9.69
C GLN A 183 -5.34 5.85 -10.85
N GLU A 184 -4.12 5.44 -11.19
CA GLU A 184 -3.92 4.46 -12.26
C GLU A 184 -4.54 3.11 -11.93
N VAL A 185 -4.50 2.67 -10.67
CA VAL A 185 -5.17 1.43 -10.23
C VAL A 185 -6.67 1.47 -10.51
N THR A 186 -7.31 2.62 -10.28
CA THR A 186 -8.76 2.81 -10.46
C THR A 186 -9.14 3.19 -11.88
N ARG A 187 -8.20 3.68 -12.69
CA ARG A 187 -8.41 4.06 -14.09
C ARG A 187 -8.24 2.89 -15.05
N SER A 188 -7.15 2.14 -14.92
CA SER A 188 -6.76 1.08 -15.86
C SER A 188 -6.33 -0.23 -15.19
N GLY A 189 -6.14 -0.23 -13.87
CA GLY A 189 -5.64 -1.36 -13.11
C GLY A 189 -6.71 -2.30 -12.58
N THR A 190 -6.39 -3.00 -11.49
CA THR A 190 -7.26 -4.01 -10.86
C THR A 190 -8.60 -3.46 -10.35
N ALA A 191 -8.73 -2.14 -10.25
CA ALA A 191 -9.96 -1.46 -9.83
C ALA A 191 -10.53 -0.53 -10.92
N ALA A 192 -10.24 -0.77 -12.20
CA ALA A 192 -10.70 0.08 -13.30
C ALA A 192 -12.22 0.28 -13.34
N ARG A 193 -12.98 -0.69 -12.81
CA ARG A 193 -14.44 -0.57 -12.64
C ARG A 193 -14.85 0.64 -11.80
N ALA A 194 -14.01 1.11 -10.85
CA ALA A 194 -14.36 2.24 -9.99
C ALA A 194 -14.58 3.53 -10.79
N GLN A 195 -13.58 3.98 -11.56
CA GLN A 195 -13.75 5.18 -12.38
C GLN A 195 -14.75 4.99 -13.51
N ALA A 196 -14.79 3.81 -14.13
CA ALA A 196 -15.74 3.51 -15.20
C ALA A 196 -17.21 3.61 -14.73
N THR A 197 -17.49 3.18 -13.49
CA THR A 197 -18.86 3.22 -12.93
C THR A 197 -19.19 4.60 -12.35
N LEU A 198 -18.30 5.18 -11.56
CA LEU A 198 -18.52 6.46 -10.89
C LEU A 198 -18.37 7.66 -11.85
N LYS A 199 -17.72 7.46 -13.00
CA LYS A 199 -17.43 8.50 -14.02
C LYS A 199 -16.71 9.70 -13.41
N ARG A 200 -15.74 9.44 -12.52
CA ARG A 200 -14.96 10.46 -11.80
C ARG A 200 -13.48 10.12 -11.86
N PRO A 201 -12.59 11.09 -12.18
CA PRO A 201 -11.14 10.87 -12.17
C PRO A 201 -10.52 10.94 -10.77
N ASP A 202 -11.19 11.58 -9.82
CA ASP A 202 -10.76 11.86 -8.45
C ASP A 202 -11.06 10.71 -7.47
N ILE A 203 -10.90 9.49 -7.96
CA ILE A 203 -11.09 8.23 -7.22
C ILE A 203 -9.77 7.46 -7.21
N TYR A 204 -9.33 7.13 -6.02
CA TYR A 204 -8.03 6.52 -5.73
C TYR A 204 -8.21 5.28 -4.87
N GLY A 205 -7.42 4.25 -5.08
CA GLY A 205 -7.54 3.08 -4.20
C GLY A 205 -6.80 1.85 -4.71
N LYS A 206 -6.87 0.79 -3.90
CA LYS A 206 -6.18 -0.47 -4.15
C LYS A 206 -7.01 -1.67 -3.71
N THR A 207 -7.07 -2.67 -4.56
CA THR A 207 -7.62 -3.99 -4.24
C THR A 207 -6.65 -4.78 -3.35
N GLY A 208 -7.19 -5.58 -2.44
CA GLY A 208 -6.47 -6.56 -1.66
C GLY A 208 -7.16 -7.91 -1.75
N THR A 209 -6.35 -8.95 -1.92
CA THR A 209 -6.79 -10.35 -1.87
C THR A 209 -5.69 -11.11 -1.16
N THR A 210 -6.05 -11.92 -0.18
CA THR A 210 -5.10 -12.79 0.51
C THR A 210 -5.00 -14.15 -0.20
N ASN A 211 -3.99 -14.93 0.16
CA ASN A 211 -3.85 -16.30 -0.32
C ASN A 211 -5.15 -17.06 -0.07
N ASP A 212 -5.50 -17.96 -1.00
CA ASP A 212 -6.73 -18.75 -0.97
C ASP A 212 -8.03 -17.94 -0.86
N SER A 213 -7.99 -16.64 -1.20
CA SER A 213 -9.17 -15.76 -1.13
C SER A 213 -9.87 -15.80 0.23
N MET A 214 -9.11 -15.80 1.33
CA MET A 214 -9.70 -15.77 2.69
C MET A 214 -10.24 -14.40 3.06
N ASP A 215 -9.59 -13.35 2.55
CA ASP A 215 -9.96 -11.95 2.78
C ASP A 215 -9.96 -11.19 1.46
N ALA A 216 -11.00 -10.44 1.23
CA ALA A 216 -11.15 -9.54 0.11
C ALA A 216 -11.24 -8.09 0.62
N TRP A 217 -10.42 -7.20 0.05
CA TRP A 217 -10.31 -5.81 0.45
C TRP A 217 -10.44 -4.87 -0.74
N PHE A 218 -11.05 -3.74 -0.50
CA PHE A 218 -10.82 -2.53 -1.27
C PHE A 218 -10.65 -1.36 -0.32
N ALA A 219 -9.51 -0.69 -0.38
CA ALA A 219 -9.24 0.53 0.34
C ALA A 219 -9.06 1.68 -0.66
N GLY A 220 -9.81 2.75 -0.49
CA GLY A 220 -9.76 3.85 -1.44
C GLY A 220 -10.38 5.12 -0.89
N TYR A 221 -10.24 6.21 -1.65
CA TYR A 221 -10.68 7.53 -1.23
C TYR A 221 -11.01 8.45 -2.41
N HIS A 222 -11.75 9.47 -2.10
CA HIS A 222 -11.85 10.78 -2.73
C HIS A 222 -11.15 11.79 -1.82
N PRO A 223 -10.66 12.95 -2.26
CA PRO A 223 -9.97 13.92 -1.38
C PRO A 223 -10.69 14.29 -0.08
N THR A 224 -12.01 14.16 -0.03
CA THR A 224 -12.83 14.48 1.16
C THR A 224 -13.34 13.26 1.92
N LEU A 225 -13.11 12.04 1.44
CA LEU A 225 -13.72 10.85 2.02
C LEU A 225 -12.87 9.61 1.77
N THR A 226 -12.47 8.93 2.84
CA THR A 226 -11.82 7.63 2.79
C THR A 226 -12.80 6.53 3.17
N ALA A 227 -12.84 5.45 2.41
CA ALA A 227 -13.66 4.29 2.70
C ALA A 227 -12.88 2.99 2.47
N VAL A 228 -13.11 2.02 3.34
CA VAL A 228 -12.52 0.68 3.25
C VAL A 228 -13.62 -0.36 3.35
N THR A 229 -13.61 -1.30 2.43
CA THR A 229 -14.48 -2.46 2.45
C THR A 229 -13.64 -3.72 2.64
N TRP A 230 -13.98 -4.49 3.65
CA TRP A 230 -13.45 -5.81 3.91
C TRP A 230 -14.57 -6.85 3.90
N ILE A 231 -14.32 -7.98 3.25
CA ILE A 231 -15.20 -9.15 3.25
C ILE A 231 -14.35 -10.35 3.65
N GLY A 232 -14.81 -11.07 4.65
CA GLY A 232 -14.16 -12.25 5.21
C GLY A 232 -15.06 -12.92 6.25
N TYR A 233 -14.66 -14.09 6.71
CA TYR A 233 -15.35 -14.81 7.78
C TYR A 233 -14.67 -14.53 9.14
N ASP A 234 -15.42 -14.57 10.24
CA ASP A 234 -14.89 -14.43 11.59
C ASP A 234 -13.81 -15.47 11.90
N THR A 235 -14.06 -16.71 11.54
CA THR A 235 -13.03 -17.75 11.46
C THR A 235 -12.52 -17.81 10.03
N PRO A 236 -11.21 -17.53 9.80
CA PRO A 236 -10.65 -17.48 8.45
C PRO A 236 -10.93 -18.75 7.67
N ARG A 237 -11.56 -18.61 6.52
CA ARG A 237 -11.79 -19.65 5.53
C ARG A 237 -11.96 -19.06 4.15
N LYS A 238 -11.76 -19.86 3.12
CA LYS A 238 -11.89 -19.45 1.74
C LYS A 238 -13.29 -18.88 1.45
N LEU A 239 -13.33 -17.72 0.79
CA LEU A 239 -14.59 -17.06 0.38
C LEU A 239 -15.24 -17.76 -0.80
N GLY A 240 -14.44 -18.36 -1.68
CA GLY A 240 -14.84 -19.05 -2.89
C GLY A 240 -13.70 -19.07 -3.90
N ASP A 241 -13.89 -19.77 -5.01
CA ASP A 241 -12.91 -19.81 -6.07
C ASP A 241 -12.88 -18.49 -6.83
N ARG A 242 -11.69 -17.88 -6.93
CA ARG A 242 -11.45 -16.59 -7.59
C ARG A 242 -12.18 -15.39 -6.97
N GLU A 243 -12.62 -15.50 -5.72
CA GLU A 243 -13.19 -14.37 -4.99
C GLU A 243 -12.10 -13.40 -4.58
N THR A 244 -12.16 -12.19 -5.14
CA THR A 244 -11.11 -11.18 -5.00
C THR A 244 -11.64 -9.87 -4.44
N GLY A 245 -10.73 -9.01 -3.98
CA GLY A 245 -11.07 -7.64 -3.60
C GLY A 245 -11.74 -6.85 -4.75
N GLY A 246 -11.30 -7.08 -5.99
CA GLY A 246 -11.92 -6.47 -7.17
C GLY A 246 -13.31 -7.03 -7.50
N GLY A 247 -13.56 -8.30 -7.19
CA GLY A 247 -14.86 -8.97 -7.43
C GLY A 247 -15.88 -8.72 -6.32
N LEU A 248 -15.45 -8.79 -5.05
CA LEU A 248 -16.35 -8.71 -3.89
C LEU A 248 -16.39 -7.32 -3.25
N SER A 249 -15.24 -6.80 -2.82
CA SER A 249 -15.20 -5.59 -1.98
C SER A 249 -15.34 -4.31 -2.79
N LEU A 250 -14.76 -4.25 -3.99
CA LEU A 250 -14.84 -3.09 -4.85
C LEU A 250 -16.29 -2.71 -5.25
N PRO A 251 -17.18 -3.64 -5.64
CA PRO A 251 -18.58 -3.30 -5.94
C PRO A 251 -19.32 -2.66 -4.76
N VAL A 252 -19.10 -3.15 -3.54
CA VAL A 252 -19.70 -2.57 -2.32
C VAL A 252 -19.16 -1.16 -2.09
N TRP A 253 -17.86 -0.96 -2.22
CA TRP A 253 -17.21 0.33 -2.12
C TRP A 253 -17.74 1.33 -3.17
N ILE A 254 -17.89 0.90 -4.43
CA ILE A 254 -18.45 1.72 -5.50
C ILE A 254 -19.87 2.16 -5.16
N SER A 255 -20.73 1.24 -4.70
CA SER A 255 -22.10 1.56 -4.32
C SER A 255 -22.16 2.59 -3.19
N TYR A 256 -21.29 2.44 -2.18
CA TYR A 256 -21.17 3.41 -1.10
C TYR A 256 -20.72 4.79 -1.62
N MET A 257 -19.65 4.84 -2.40
CA MET A 257 -19.09 6.10 -2.92
C MET A 257 -20.03 6.80 -3.90
N GLN A 258 -20.78 6.04 -4.70
CA GLN A 258 -21.80 6.59 -5.61
C GLN A 258 -22.85 7.40 -4.84
N HIS A 259 -23.24 6.91 -3.67
CA HIS A 259 -24.17 7.65 -2.81
C HIS A 259 -23.48 8.79 -2.06
N ALA A 260 -22.33 8.53 -1.44
CA ALA A 260 -21.63 9.48 -0.60
C ALA A 260 -21.07 10.69 -1.37
N LEU A 261 -20.79 10.54 -2.66
CA LEU A 261 -20.29 11.61 -3.51
C LEU A 261 -21.39 12.29 -4.37
N GLN A 262 -22.66 12.03 -4.09
CA GLN A 262 -23.75 12.79 -4.71
C GLN A 262 -23.57 14.27 -4.39
N ASN A 263 -23.59 15.10 -5.45
CA ASN A 263 -23.42 16.57 -5.34
C ASN A 263 -22.05 17.02 -4.80
N VAL A 264 -21.07 16.12 -4.66
CA VAL A 264 -19.69 16.49 -4.34
C VAL A 264 -18.96 16.83 -5.64
N PRO A 265 -18.42 18.06 -5.81
CA PRO A 265 -17.68 18.44 -6.99
C PRO A 265 -16.46 17.54 -7.22
N ILE A 266 -16.04 17.42 -8.49
CA ILE A 266 -14.76 16.79 -8.82
C ILE A 266 -13.63 17.66 -8.25
N ALA A 267 -12.71 17.03 -7.53
CA ALA A 267 -11.60 17.70 -6.86
C ALA A 267 -10.31 16.91 -7.04
N GLU A 268 -9.53 17.23 -8.07
CA GLU A 268 -8.21 16.62 -8.24
C GLU A 268 -7.17 17.36 -7.41
N PRO A 269 -6.23 16.64 -6.74
CA PRO A 269 -5.17 17.26 -5.97
C PRO A 269 -4.26 18.14 -6.83
N VAL A 270 -3.86 19.29 -6.27
CA VAL A 270 -2.89 20.18 -6.90
C VAL A 270 -1.47 19.71 -6.54
N PRO A 271 -0.55 19.60 -7.51
CA PRO A 271 0.83 19.20 -7.22
C PRO A 271 1.51 20.20 -6.27
N PRO A 272 2.09 19.74 -5.15
CA PRO A 272 2.84 20.62 -4.27
C PRO A 272 4.18 21.04 -4.90
N ALA A 273 4.81 22.07 -4.34
CA ALA A 273 6.15 22.48 -4.74
C ALA A 273 7.17 21.33 -4.58
N GLY A 274 8.24 21.34 -5.38
CA GLY A 274 9.28 20.31 -5.32
C GLY A 274 8.97 19.05 -6.14
N LEU A 275 7.94 19.10 -6.99
CA LEU A 275 7.68 18.08 -8.01
C LEU A 275 7.98 18.61 -9.41
N SER A 276 8.53 17.74 -10.25
CA SER A 276 8.70 17.92 -11.69
C SER A 276 7.81 16.94 -12.45
N HIS A 277 7.25 17.38 -13.58
CA HIS A 277 6.49 16.50 -14.45
C HIS A 277 7.35 16.17 -15.67
N GLU A 278 7.80 14.91 -15.76
CA GLU A 278 8.71 14.44 -16.80
C GLU A 278 8.19 13.13 -17.40
N ASN A 279 8.31 12.99 -18.72
CA ASN A 279 7.90 11.79 -19.44
C ASN A 279 6.45 11.32 -19.16
N GLY A 280 5.56 12.27 -18.84
CA GLY A 280 4.16 12.00 -18.54
C GLY A 280 3.89 11.60 -17.08
N ASP A 281 4.87 11.77 -16.19
CA ASP A 281 4.72 11.38 -14.79
C ASP A 281 5.35 12.39 -13.81
N TRP A 282 4.93 12.31 -12.54
CA TRP A 282 5.41 13.17 -11.46
C TRP A 282 6.59 12.53 -10.72
N THR A 283 7.64 13.29 -10.49
CA THR A 283 8.80 12.88 -9.70
C THR A 283 9.27 14.02 -8.82
N TYR A 284 9.98 13.70 -7.73
CA TYR A 284 10.63 14.74 -6.92
C TYR A 284 11.69 15.44 -7.77
N THR A 285 11.78 16.77 -7.63
CA THR A 285 12.71 17.58 -8.43
C THR A 285 14.16 17.11 -8.31
N GLU A 286 14.59 16.66 -7.12
CA GLU A 286 15.92 16.11 -6.86
C GLU A 286 16.18 14.76 -7.56
N PHE A 287 15.14 14.03 -7.91
CA PHE A 287 15.22 12.76 -8.63
C PHE A 287 14.93 12.90 -10.13
N SER A 288 14.66 14.10 -10.59
CA SER A 288 14.49 14.41 -12.01
C SER A 288 15.81 14.27 -12.77
N LYS A 289 15.76 14.21 -14.09
CA LYS A 289 16.94 14.14 -14.97
C LYS A 289 17.91 13.00 -14.64
N GLY A 290 17.38 11.87 -14.18
CA GLY A 290 18.19 10.69 -13.87
C GLY A 290 18.77 10.66 -12.44
N GLY A 291 18.37 11.57 -11.55
CA GLY A 291 18.82 11.59 -10.15
C GLY A 291 18.20 10.48 -9.28
N GLY A 292 17.16 9.79 -9.77
CA GLY A 292 16.49 8.71 -9.06
C GLY A 292 16.91 7.31 -9.51
N VAL A 293 16.24 6.30 -8.94
CA VAL A 293 16.42 4.89 -9.32
C VAL A 293 15.78 4.66 -10.68
N SER A 294 16.60 4.38 -11.70
CA SER A 294 16.12 4.18 -13.07
C SER A 294 15.52 2.79 -13.29
N SER A 295 16.13 1.75 -12.72
CA SER A 295 15.70 0.36 -12.89
C SER A 295 16.08 -0.53 -11.72
N LEU A 296 15.37 -1.67 -11.59
CA LEU A 296 15.61 -2.69 -10.59
C LEU A 296 15.37 -4.09 -11.14
N GLY A 297 16.34 -5.01 -10.90
CA GLY A 297 16.26 -6.40 -11.33
C GLY A 297 16.38 -6.59 -12.85
N LEU A 298 16.98 -5.64 -13.55
CA LEU A 298 17.40 -5.74 -14.94
C LEU A 298 18.88 -6.09 -14.94
N GLU A 299 19.21 -7.37 -15.06
CA GLU A 299 20.60 -7.78 -15.27
C GLU A 299 21.06 -7.28 -16.64
N ALA A 300 22.18 -6.58 -16.68
CA ALA A 300 22.87 -6.32 -17.93
C ALA A 300 23.25 -7.67 -18.54
N ARG A 301 22.71 -8.02 -19.69
CA ARG A 301 23.25 -9.13 -20.50
C ARG A 301 24.67 -8.72 -20.89
N SER A 302 25.65 -9.11 -20.09
CA SER A 302 27.03 -9.06 -20.53
C SER A 302 27.18 -10.07 -21.69
N SER A 303 27.57 -9.58 -22.83
CA SER A 303 27.93 -10.37 -24.02
C SER A 303 29.28 -11.07 -23.81
N SER A 304 29.45 -11.81 -22.75
CA SER A 304 30.57 -12.76 -22.57
C SER A 304 30.15 -13.74 -21.48
N GLY A 305 30.06 -15.01 -21.86
CA GLY A 305 29.66 -16.08 -20.97
C GLY A 305 30.64 -16.27 -19.82
N ALA A 306 30.25 -15.74 -18.67
CA ALA A 306 30.70 -16.16 -17.37
C ALA A 306 29.64 -15.65 -16.37
N ILE A 307 28.94 -16.53 -15.72
CA ILE A 307 28.06 -16.24 -14.59
C ILE A 307 28.96 -15.76 -13.45
N SER A 308 29.03 -14.46 -13.22
CA SER A 308 29.64 -13.89 -12.02
C SER A 308 28.54 -13.74 -10.98
N ASN A 309 28.43 -14.72 -10.09
CA ASN A 309 27.73 -14.62 -8.83
C ASN A 309 28.51 -13.68 -7.89
N ASN A 310 28.31 -12.37 -8.01
CA ASN A 310 28.81 -11.42 -7.01
C ASN A 310 27.91 -10.17 -6.96
N GLU A 311 26.69 -10.32 -6.47
CA GLU A 311 26.08 -9.27 -5.64
C GLU A 311 26.28 -9.69 -4.19
N GLN A 312 27.30 -9.13 -3.58
CA GLN A 312 27.51 -9.21 -2.14
C GLN A 312 26.36 -8.46 -1.45
N LEU A 313 25.42 -9.25 -0.91
CA LEU A 313 24.57 -8.79 0.18
C LEU A 313 25.45 -8.23 1.29
N PRO A 314 25.06 -7.17 2.01
CA PRO A 314 25.84 -6.68 3.15
C PRO A 314 26.10 -7.83 4.10
N ALA A 315 27.39 -7.96 4.43
CA ALA A 315 27.96 -9.16 5.02
C ALA A 315 27.48 -9.43 6.46
N ASN A 316 27.37 -10.72 6.77
CA ASN A 316 27.54 -11.41 8.06
C ASN A 316 26.85 -10.88 9.34
N ASP A 317 26.61 -9.59 9.55
CA ASP A 317 25.97 -9.07 10.77
C ASP A 317 24.45 -9.21 10.78
N GLU A 318 23.79 -9.12 9.62
CA GLU A 318 22.35 -9.39 9.54
C GLU A 318 22.00 -10.87 9.63
N LYS A 319 22.84 -11.75 9.09
CA LYS A 319 22.69 -13.20 9.25
C LYS A 319 22.70 -13.61 10.71
N LYS A 320 23.55 -12.99 11.51
CA LYS A 320 23.69 -13.29 12.94
C LYS A 320 22.47 -12.79 13.74
N LYS A 321 21.96 -11.61 13.43
CA LYS A 321 20.74 -11.06 14.06
C LYS A 321 19.47 -11.88 13.72
N ILE A 322 19.35 -12.36 12.48
CA ILE A 322 18.22 -13.21 12.07
C ILE A 322 18.26 -14.55 12.77
N LEU A 323 19.45 -15.19 12.88
CA LEU A 323 19.61 -16.47 13.57
C LEU A 323 19.38 -16.36 15.10
N ASP A 324 19.68 -15.23 15.70
CA ASP A 324 19.46 -15.00 17.14
C ASP A 324 18.00 -14.75 17.50
N LEU A 325 17.17 -14.26 16.56
CA LEU A 325 15.72 -14.09 16.75
C LEU A 325 14.93 -15.42 16.76
N PHE A 326 15.52 -16.51 16.26
CA PHE A 326 14.90 -17.84 16.25
C PHE A 326 15.42 -18.80 17.34
N LYS A 327 16.25 -18.31 18.27
CA LYS A 327 16.80 -19.13 19.36
C LYS A 327 16.13 -18.94 20.72
N ASN A 328 15.04 -18.21 20.80
CA ASN A 328 14.19 -18.09 22.01
C ASN A 328 12.77 -18.51 21.75
#